data_b6543cf96a5792e9cf3184aef2b9d6b5
#
_entry.id   b6543cf96a5792e9cf3184aef2b9d6b5
#
_cell.length_a   1.000
_cell.length_b   1.000
_cell.length_c   1.000
_cell.angle_alpha   90.00
_cell.angle_beta   90.00
_cell.angle_gamma   90.00
#
_symmetry.space_group_name_H-M   'P 1'
#
loop_
_entity.id
_entity.type
_entity.pdbx_description
1 polymer ?
#
loop_
_entity_poly.entity_id
_entity_poly.type
_entity_poly.pdbx_seq_one_letter_code
_entity_poly.pdbx_strand_id
1 'polypeptide(L)'
;PHSPEKEPVSCLTDWHYSLVVGVPVPDNIHPMIKDEAGVWSWRTPVLKGNLYEYFFNVDGVRSIDIGTAMTKPQRQVNSSMVLVPGSYLDTRSVAHGDLIAITYHSNALQSERQMYVWTPPGYTGMGEPLPVLYFYHGFGDTGRSAIDQGRIPQIMDNLLAEGKIKPMLVVIPDTETDAKGIIPEDFVPQERRKVFYPLNAKAADRELMNDIIPLISKRFNVRKDADGRALAGLSQGGYQALVSGMNHLESFGWLATFSGVTTTTVPD
;
A
#
# COMPACT_ATOMS: atom_id res chain seq x y z
N PRO A 1 2.44 -26.75 -44.94
CA PRO A 1 1.76 -26.36 -43.71
C PRO A 1 2.59 -25.23 -43.13
N HIS A 2 2.12 -23.99 -43.37
CA HIS A 2 2.71 -22.82 -42.77
C HIS A 2 2.41 -22.87 -41.25
N SER A 3 3.47 -22.93 -40.45
CA SER A 3 3.39 -22.60 -39.01
C SER A 3 2.96 -21.13 -38.92
N PRO A 4 1.93 -20.79 -38.16
CA PRO A 4 1.60 -19.37 -37.98
C PRO A 4 2.82 -18.68 -37.40
N GLU A 5 3.25 -17.61 -38.05
CA GLU A 5 4.26 -16.69 -37.45
C GLU A 5 3.74 -16.26 -36.10
N LYS A 6 4.46 -16.66 -35.04
CA LYS A 6 4.13 -16.24 -33.70
C LYS A 6 4.35 -14.73 -33.61
N GLU A 7 3.32 -14.01 -33.24
CA GLU A 7 3.45 -12.59 -33.01
C GLU A 7 4.57 -12.31 -31.99
N PRO A 8 5.30 -11.18 -32.11
CA PRO A 8 6.38 -10.87 -31.21
C PRO A 8 5.84 -10.71 -29.79
N VAL A 9 6.51 -11.32 -28.83
CA VAL A 9 6.23 -11.11 -27.41
C VAL A 9 6.46 -9.64 -27.09
N SER A 10 5.45 -8.97 -26.57
CA SER A 10 5.55 -7.59 -26.16
C SER A 10 5.66 -7.49 -24.63
N CYS A 11 6.52 -6.61 -24.15
CA CYS A 11 6.57 -6.25 -22.74
C CYS A 11 5.63 -5.06 -22.54
N LEU A 12 4.60 -5.25 -21.72
CA LEU A 12 3.75 -4.17 -21.26
C LEU A 12 4.30 -3.66 -19.94
N THR A 13 4.84 -2.47 -19.96
CA THR A 13 5.23 -1.79 -18.73
C THR A 13 4.13 -0.79 -18.37
N ASP A 14 3.26 -1.18 -17.45
CA ASP A 14 2.40 -0.22 -16.77
C ASP A 14 3.25 0.51 -15.74
N TRP A 15 3.67 1.71 -16.06
CA TRP A 15 4.39 2.59 -15.14
C TRP A 15 3.41 3.17 -14.12
N HIS A 16 2.86 2.33 -13.25
CA HIS A 16 2.05 2.82 -12.15
C HIS A 16 2.96 3.27 -11.03
N TYR A 17 2.93 4.58 -10.78
CA TYR A 17 3.57 5.14 -9.60
C TYR A 17 2.89 4.62 -8.36
N SER A 18 3.56 3.78 -7.63
CA SER A 18 3.21 3.55 -6.26
C SER A 18 3.59 4.78 -5.42
N LEU A 19 2.60 5.45 -4.88
CA LEU A 19 2.69 6.42 -3.77
C LEU A 19 3.47 7.72 -3.98
N VAL A 20 4.07 8.05 -5.08
CA VAL A 20 4.73 9.34 -5.26
C VAL A 20 4.40 9.98 -6.58
N VAL A 21 3.39 10.86 -6.51
CA VAL A 21 3.28 12.09 -7.31
C VAL A 21 3.38 11.98 -8.82
N GLY A 22 2.22 11.85 -9.46
CA GLY A 22 1.89 12.66 -10.63
C GLY A 22 2.85 12.64 -11.83
N VAL A 23 3.24 11.48 -12.32
CA VAL A 23 3.78 11.41 -13.68
C VAL A 23 2.78 10.63 -14.54
N PRO A 24 2.36 11.19 -15.68
CA PRO A 24 1.45 10.50 -16.57
C PRO A 24 2.07 9.16 -17.01
N VAL A 25 1.25 8.12 -16.98
CA VAL A 25 1.59 6.80 -17.52
C VAL A 25 1.71 6.93 -19.02
N PRO A 26 2.88 6.74 -19.64
CA PRO A 26 2.94 6.64 -21.08
C PRO A 26 2.28 5.33 -21.51
N ASP A 27 1.64 5.29 -22.69
CA ASP A 27 1.22 4.06 -23.35
C ASP A 27 2.46 3.21 -23.69
N ASN A 28 2.75 2.20 -22.88
CA ASN A 28 4.04 1.53 -22.89
C ASN A 28 3.91 0.05 -23.24
N ILE A 29 3.46 -0.23 -24.45
CA ILE A 29 3.67 -1.53 -25.07
C ILE A 29 4.99 -1.46 -25.84
N HIS A 30 6.00 -2.19 -25.35
CA HIS A 30 7.33 -2.19 -25.97
C HIS A 30 7.62 -3.56 -26.56
N PRO A 31 7.64 -3.70 -27.89
CA PRO A 31 8.04 -4.95 -28.53
C PRO A 31 9.47 -5.33 -28.11
N MET A 32 9.65 -6.55 -27.69
CA MET A 32 10.98 -7.09 -27.38
C MET A 32 11.64 -7.63 -28.64
N ILE A 33 12.95 -7.58 -28.69
CA ILE A 33 13.77 -8.08 -29.81
C ILE A 33 14.43 -9.38 -29.35
N LYS A 34 14.25 -10.44 -30.16
CA LYS A 34 14.89 -11.74 -29.95
C LYS A 34 16.25 -11.75 -30.62
N ASP A 35 17.29 -12.13 -29.87
CA ASP A 35 18.64 -12.33 -30.41
C ASP A 35 18.84 -13.76 -30.97
N GLU A 36 20.02 -14.02 -31.50
CA GLU A 36 20.39 -15.33 -32.11
C GLU A 36 20.40 -16.46 -31.06
N ALA A 37 20.64 -16.14 -29.79
CA ALA A 37 20.60 -17.09 -28.68
C ALA A 37 19.18 -17.38 -28.20
N GLY A 38 18.17 -16.69 -28.76
CA GLY A 38 16.77 -16.86 -28.40
C GLY A 38 16.34 -16.00 -27.20
N VAL A 39 17.18 -15.08 -26.76
CA VAL A 39 16.88 -14.17 -25.63
C VAL A 39 16.10 -12.96 -26.13
N TRP A 40 14.93 -12.73 -25.52
CA TRP A 40 14.15 -11.54 -25.77
C TRP A 40 14.59 -10.40 -24.89
N SER A 41 14.84 -9.25 -25.46
CA SER A 41 15.29 -8.07 -24.71
C SER A 41 14.62 -6.79 -25.18
N TRP A 42 14.46 -5.87 -24.24
CA TRP A 42 14.12 -4.48 -24.47
C TRP A 42 14.89 -3.60 -23.50
N ARG A 43 15.36 -2.45 -23.96
CA ARG A 43 16.14 -1.52 -23.14
C ARG A 43 15.35 -0.24 -22.94
N THR A 44 15.12 0.14 -21.67
CA THR A 44 14.50 1.41 -21.32
C THR A 44 15.44 2.59 -21.59
N PRO A 45 14.91 3.82 -21.77
CA PRO A 45 15.67 5.03 -21.52
C PRO A 45 16.18 5.06 -20.06
N VAL A 46 17.07 6.00 -19.75
CA VAL A 46 17.52 6.20 -18.37
C VAL A 46 16.35 6.58 -17.49
N LEU A 47 16.07 5.77 -16.48
CA LEU A 47 14.99 5.98 -15.54
C LEU A 47 15.47 6.77 -14.32
N LYS A 48 14.60 7.60 -13.75
CA LYS A 48 14.85 8.27 -12.47
C LYS A 48 14.75 7.25 -11.33
N GLY A 49 15.43 7.51 -10.21
CA GLY A 49 15.34 6.69 -9.02
C GLY A 49 13.88 6.58 -8.52
N ASN A 50 13.31 5.39 -8.60
CA ASN A 50 11.93 5.07 -8.17
C ASN A 50 11.70 3.56 -8.23
N LEU A 51 10.53 3.12 -7.74
CA LEU A 51 10.03 1.76 -7.92
C LEU A 51 9.09 1.74 -9.12
N TYR A 52 9.37 0.85 -10.08
CA TYR A 52 8.59 0.69 -11.31
C TYR A 52 7.94 -0.67 -11.35
N GLU A 53 6.69 -0.71 -11.80
CA GLU A 53 5.98 -1.95 -12.08
C GLU A 53 6.14 -2.33 -13.56
N TYR A 54 6.20 -3.63 -13.83
CA TYR A 54 6.22 -4.18 -15.18
C TYR A 54 5.63 -5.58 -15.23
N PHE A 55 5.27 -6.01 -16.42
CA PHE A 55 4.89 -7.39 -16.72
C PHE A 55 5.20 -7.71 -18.18
N PHE A 56 5.25 -8.99 -18.51
CA PHE A 56 5.38 -9.44 -19.88
C PHE A 56 4.00 -9.74 -20.47
N ASN A 57 3.83 -9.47 -21.75
CA ASN A 57 2.74 -10.02 -22.54
C ASN A 57 3.34 -11.09 -23.46
N VAL A 58 2.99 -12.32 -23.21
CA VAL A 58 3.45 -13.48 -23.98
C VAL A 58 2.25 -14.04 -24.75
N ASP A 59 2.23 -13.86 -26.07
CA ASP A 59 1.13 -14.34 -26.92
C ASP A 59 -0.26 -13.89 -26.42
N GLY A 60 -0.38 -12.63 -25.99
CA GLY A 60 -1.62 -12.08 -25.44
C GLY A 60 -1.88 -12.39 -23.95
N VAL A 61 -1.04 -13.19 -23.32
CA VAL A 61 -1.16 -13.55 -21.90
C VAL A 61 -0.25 -12.69 -21.03
N ARG A 62 -0.83 -12.01 -20.07
CA ARG A 62 -0.07 -11.26 -19.05
C ARG A 62 0.69 -12.23 -18.15
N SER A 63 2.00 -12.02 -18.01
CA SER A 63 2.88 -12.86 -17.23
C SER A 63 3.79 -12.01 -16.35
N ILE A 64 4.00 -12.45 -15.12
CA ILE A 64 5.00 -11.84 -14.24
C ILE A 64 6.41 -12.33 -14.62
N ASP A 65 7.41 -11.58 -14.24
CA ASP A 65 8.80 -11.99 -14.33
C ASP A 65 9.12 -12.99 -13.20
N ILE A 66 9.28 -14.26 -13.57
CA ILE A 66 9.63 -15.32 -12.61
C ILE A 66 11.11 -15.26 -12.16
N GLY A 67 11.92 -14.46 -12.84
CA GLY A 67 13.34 -14.25 -12.50
C GLY A 67 13.56 -13.18 -11.42
N THR A 68 12.52 -12.41 -11.05
CA THR A 68 12.62 -11.43 -9.97
C THR A 68 11.96 -11.90 -8.69
N ALA A 69 12.57 -11.54 -7.55
CA ALA A 69 11.95 -11.72 -6.24
C ALA A 69 10.93 -10.61 -5.89
N MET A 70 10.88 -9.53 -6.68
CA MET A 70 10.05 -8.36 -6.42
C MET A 70 8.75 -8.43 -7.24
N THR A 71 7.73 -9.03 -6.67
CA THR A 71 6.38 -8.99 -7.24
C THR A 71 5.52 -7.98 -6.49
N LYS A 72 4.53 -7.40 -7.17
CA LYS A 72 3.58 -6.48 -6.54
C LYS A 72 2.73 -7.23 -5.51
N PRO A 73 2.81 -6.91 -4.22
CA PRO A 73 2.16 -7.67 -3.15
C PRO A 73 0.69 -7.26 -3.00
N GLN A 74 -0.11 -7.57 -3.99
CA GLN A 74 -1.55 -7.37 -4.00
C GLN A 74 -2.30 -8.69 -3.78
N ARG A 75 -3.62 -8.63 -3.57
CA ARG A 75 -4.49 -9.81 -3.49
C ARG A 75 -4.43 -10.66 -4.76
N GLN A 76 -4.15 -10.01 -5.89
CA GLN A 76 -3.85 -10.69 -7.17
C GLN A 76 -2.46 -10.24 -7.64
N VAL A 77 -1.49 -11.11 -7.56
CA VAL A 77 -0.13 -10.85 -8.06
C VAL A 77 -0.19 -10.88 -9.59
N ASN A 78 -0.03 -9.73 -10.22
CA ASN A 78 -0.16 -9.59 -11.67
C ASN A 78 0.94 -8.73 -12.31
N SER A 79 1.91 -8.27 -11.55
CA SER A 79 3.06 -7.51 -12.02
C SER A 79 4.29 -7.77 -11.17
N SER A 80 5.43 -7.53 -11.78
CA SER A 80 6.74 -7.51 -11.14
C SER A 80 7.17 -6.08 -10.89
N MET A 81 8.17 -5.90 -10.03
CA MET A 81 8.68 -4.58 -9.69
C MET A 81 10.20 -4.53 -9.85
N VAL A 82 10.71 -3.36 -10.19
CA VAL A 82 12.14 -3.06 -10.21
C VAL A 82 12.41 -1.74 -9.50
N LEU A 83 13.34 -1.75 -8.55
CA LEU A 83 13.80 -0.54 -7.87
C LEU A 83 14.99 0.04 -8.63
N VAL A 84 14.81 1.25 -9.14
CA VAL A 84 15.90 2.07 -9.71
C VAL A 84 16.42 2.97 -8.59
N PRO A 85 17.72 2.88 -8.22
CA PRO A 85 18.28 3.66 -7.11
C PRO A 85 18.23 5.18 -7.35
N GLY A 86 18.20 5.96 -6.27
CA GLY A 86 18.25 7.42 -6.29
C GLY A 86 17.03 8.12 -5.67
N SER A 87 16.23 7.41 -4.88
CA SER A 87 15.05 7.98 -4.23
C SER A 87 15.00 7.67 -2.71
N TYR A 88 13.95 8.14 -2.04
CA TYR A 88 13.66 7.75 -0.64
C TYR A 88 13.21 6.30 -0.48
N LEU A 89 12.91 5.63 -1.59
CA LEU A 89 12.51 4.22 -1.59
C LEU A 89 13.70 3.28 -1.40
N ASP A 90 14.92 3.78 -1.53
CA ASP A 90 16.13 2.97 -1.42
C ASP A 90 16.37 2.51 0.01
N THR A 91 16.90 1.31 0.15
CA THR A 91 17.52 0.88 1.40
C THR A 91 18.89 1.52 1.51
N ARG A 92 19.03 2.53 2.36
CA ARG A 92 20.29 3.25 2.57
C ARG A 92 21.03 2.70 3.78
N SER A 93 22.34 2.99 3.88
CA SER A 93 23.16 2.64 5.05
C SER A 93 22.91 3.62 6.20
N VAL A 94 21.74 3.51 6.81
CA VAL A 94 21.29 4.28 7.98
C VAL A 94 20.76 3.32 9.05
N ALA A 95 20.49 3.80 10.25
CA ALA A 95 19.81 2.99 11.25
C ALA A 95 18.39 2.65 10.77
N HIS A 96 17.99 1.39 10.91
CA HIS A 96 16.70 0.89 10.46
C HIS A 96 15.78 0.61 11.64
N GLY A 97 14.50 0.90 11.44
CA GLY A 97 13.45 0.50 12.36
C GLY A 97 13.08 -0.97 12.22
N ASP A 98 12.36 -1.48 13.21
CA ASP A 98 11.86 -2.86 13.20
C ASP A 98 10.47 -2.91 12.56
N LEU A 99 10.23 -3.95 11.77
CA LEU A 99 8.91 -4.24 11.19
C LEU A 99 8.31 -5.46 11.90
N ILE A 100 7.23 -5.26 12.64
CA ILE A 100 6.57 -6.27 13.46
C ILE A 100 5.25 -6.65 12.82
N ALA A 101 5.05 -7.93 12.50
CA ALA A 101 3.75 -8.47 12.11
C ALA A 101 2.95 -8.85 13.36
N ILE A 102 1.70 -8.41 13.42
CA ILE A 102 0.79 -8.67 14.54
C ILE A 102 -0.47 -9.33 14.01
N THR A 103 -0.73 -10.54 14.44
CA THR A 103 -2.03 -11.20 14.27
C THR A 103 -2.89 -10.92 15.50
N TYR A 104 -4.16 -10.60 15.28
CA TYR A 104 -5.11 -10.30 16.35
C TYR A 104 -6.52 -10.72 15.95
N HIS A 105 -7.34 -11.00 16.94
CA HIS A 105 -8.77 -11.18 16.72
C HIS A 105 -9.47 -9.82 16.68
N SER A 106 -10.12 -9.51 15.56
CA SER A 106 -10.97 -8.32 15.46
C SER A 106 -12.36 -8.64 15.98
N ASN A 107 -12.75 -7.99 17.07
CA ASN A 107 -14.11 -8.10 17.60
C ASN A 107 -15.11 -7.38 16.70
N ALA A 108 -14.69 -6.29 16.06
CA ALA A 108 -15.52 -5.53 15.13
C ALA A 108 -15.88 -6.34 13.88
N LEU A 109 -14.97 -7.21 13.41
CA LEU A 109 -15.13 -8.01 12.19
C LEU A 109 -15.33 -9.50 12.44
N GLN A 110 -15.26 -9.96 13.71
CA GLN A 110 -15.39 -11.36 14.13
C GLN A 110 -14.46 -12.28 13.32
N SER A 111 -13.20 -11.87 13.15
CA SER A 111 -12.22 -12.62 12.36
C SER A 111 -10.80 -12.36 12.81
N GLU A 112 -9.91 -13.33 12.52
CA GLU A 112 -8.47 -13.12 12.65
C GLU A 112 -7.98 -12.15 11.58
N ARG A 113 -7.22 -11.15 12.02
CA ARG A 113 -6.71 -10.06 11.20
C ARG A 113 -5.21 -9.93 11.40
N GLN A 114 -4.56 -9.27 10.46
CA GLN A 114 -3.15 -8.96 10.52
C GLN A 114 -2.90 -7.48 10.27
N MET A 115 -1.92 -6.93 10.99
CA MET A 115 -1.36 -5.61 10.73
C MET A 115 0.16 -5.66 10.85
N TYR A 116 0.82 -4.66 10.31
CA TYR A 116 2.25 -4.43 10.49
C TYR A 116 2.48 -3.15 11.27
N VAL A 117 3.49 -3.16 12.10
CA VAL A 117 3.93 -1.98 12.86
C VAL A 117 5.41 -1.77 12.58
N TRP A 118 5.73 -0.62 11.99
CA TRP A 118 7.10 -0.15 11.94
C TRP A 118 7.37 0.70 13.18
N THR A 119 8.45 0.39 13.89
CA THR A 119 8.96 1.18 15.03
C THR A 119 10.26 1.85 14.64
N PRO A 120 10.55 3.08 15.11
CA PRO A 120 11.79 3.76 14.73
C PRO A 120 13.02 3.04 15.29
N PRO A 121 14.21 3.25 14.69
CA PRO A 121 15.46 2.66 15.17
C PRO A 121 15.67 2.91 16.66
N GLY A 122 16.02 1.86 17.40
CA GLY A 122 16.28 1.92 18.83
C GLY A 122 15.05 2.05 19.73
N TYR A 123 13.85 1.82 19.20
CA TYR A 123 12.62 1.81 20.01
C TYR A 123 12.63 0.64 21.01
N THR A 124 12.55 0.95 22.28
CA THR A 124 12.57 -0.06 23.37
C THR A 124 11.22 -0.17 24.10
N GLY A 125 10.26 0.67 23.76
CA GLY A 125 9.02 0.80 24.52
C GLY A 125 9.14 1.61 25.82
N MET A 126 10.32 2.11 26.12
CA MET A 126 10.59 2.97 27.27
C MET A 126 10.78 4.43 26.85
N GLY A 127 10.74 5.35 27.81
CA GLY A 127 10.91 6.78 27.57
C GLY A 127 9.61 7.50 27.23
N GLU A 128 9.71 8.62 26.50
CA GLU A 128 8.54 9.42 26.12
C GLU A 128 7.64 8.67 25.14
N PRO A 129 6.31 8.72 25.30
CA PRO A 129 5.37 8.10 24.38
C PRO A 129 5.49 8.71 22.98
N LEU A 130 5.58 7.86 21.95
CA LEU A 130 5.72 8.29 20.57
C LEU A 130 4.35 8.52 19.89
N PRO A 131 4.26 9.46 18.94
CA PRO A 131 3.09 9.59 18.09
C PRO A 131 2.92 8.37 17.18
N VAL A 132 1.73 8.18 16.65
CA VAL A 132 1.38 7.05 15.76
C VAL A 132 0.76 7.56 14.47
N LEU A 133 1.26 7.07 13.34
CA LEU A 133 0.63 7.18 12.04
C LEU A 133 -0.08 5.85 11.71
N TYR A 134 -1.39 5.87 11.53
CA TYR A 134 -2.15 4.77 10.96
C TYR A 134 -2.22 4.99 9.45
N PHE A 135 -1.76 4.02 8.66
CA PHE A 135 -1.70 4.14 7.21
C PHE A 135 -2.53 3.06 6.51
N TYR A 136 -3.46 3.47 5.67
CA TYR A 136 -4.42 2.65 4.96
C TYR A 136 -4.02 2.46 3.50
N HIS A 137 -3.95 1.22 3.04
CA HIS A 137 -3.60 0.87 1.67
C HIS A 137 -4.76 1.05 0.68
N GLY A 138 -4.48 0.98 -0.63
CA GLY A 138 -5.47 1.12 -1.69
C GLY A 138 -6.32 -0.15 -1.91
N PHE A 139 -7.30 -0.02 -2.80
CA PHE A 139 -8.16 -1.14 -3.19
C PHE A 139 -7.36 -2.28 -3.83
N GLY A 140 -7.63 -3.51 -3.42
CA GLY A 140 -6.93 -4.70 -3.91
C GLY A 140 -5.52 -4.90 -3.35
N ASP A 141 -5.04 -3.95 -2.55
CA ASP A 141 -3.78 -4.04 -1.81
C ASP A 141 -3.94 -4.84 -0.51
N THR A 142 -2.86 -4.95 0.22
CA THR A 142 -2.77 -5.51 1.57
C THR A 142 -1.84 -4.64 2.40
N GLY A 143 -1.72 -4.88 3.69
CA GLY A 143 -0.71 -4.22 4.51
C GLY A 143 0.72 -4.39 3.97
N ARG A 144 1.00 -5.52 3.29
CA ARG A 144 2.29 -5.76 2.61
C ARG A 144 2.54 -4.83 1.43
N SER A 145 1.49 -4.37 0.75
CA SER A 145 1.66 -3.43 -0.37
C SER A 145 2.30 -2.12 0.09
N ALA A 146 1.90 -1.59 1.24
CA ALA A 146 2.50 -0.38 1.80
C ALA A 146 3.98 -0.58 2.20
N ILE A 147 4.37 -1.81 2.53
CA ILE A 147 5.74 -2.17 2.93
C ILE A 147 6.63 -2.43 1.71
N ASP A 148 6.24 -3.37 0.86
CA ASP A 148 7.12 -3.87 -0.21
C ASP A 148 7.06 -2.97 -1.44
N GLN A 149 5.87 -2.47 -1.82
CA GLN A 149 5.68 -1.53 -2.93
C GLN A 149 5.79 -0.08 -2.47
N GLY A 150 5.07 0.30 -1.42
CA GLY A 150 5.09 1.66 -0.85
C GLY A 150 6.40 2.01 -0.15
N ARG A 151 7.21 1.01 0.20
CA ARG A 151 8.53 1.18 0.83
C ARG A 151 8.48 2.05 2.09
N ILE A 152 7.37 2.03 2.84
CA ILE A 152 7.18 2.86 4.03
C ILE A 152 8.35 2.72 5.02
N PRO A 153 8.83 1.50 5.38
CA PRO A 153 9.97 1.39 6.29
C PRO A 153 11.21 2.16 5.81
N GLN A 154 11.57 2.02 4.53
CA GLN A 154 12.74 2.69 3.96
C GLN A 154 12.57 4.21 3.91
N ILE A 155 11.38 4.68 3.55
CA ILE A 155 11.05 6.12 3.57
C ILE A 155 11.21 6.67 4.98
N MET A 156 10.64 6.00 5.98
CA MET A 156 10.68 6.42 7.38
C MET A 156 12.11 6.44 7.92
N ASP A 157 12.89 5.36 7.67
CA ASP A 157 14.30 5.27 8.07
C ASP A 157 15.12 6.43 7.45
N ASN A 158 14.97 6.65 6.15
CA ASN A 158 15.72 7.68 5.42
C ASN A 158 15.35 9.10 5.88
N LEU A 159 14.06 9.38 6.07
CA LEU A 159 13.60 10.69 6.54
C LEU A 159 13.99 10.96 7.99
N LEU A 160 13.97 9.92 8.83
CA LEU A 160 14.40 10.03 10.22
C LEU A 160 15.90 10.31 10.32
N ALA A 161 16.72 9.58 9.53
CA ALA A 161 18.17 9.79 9.46
C ALA A 161 18.55 11.21 8.98
N GLU A 162 17.73 11.81 8.12
CA GLU A 162 17.90 13.19 7.66
C GLU A 162 17.31 14.24 8.61
N GLY A 163 16.69 13.83 9.72
CA GLY A 163 16.05 14.75 10.69
C GLY A 163 14.80 15.45 10.13
N LYS A 164 14.21 14.93 9.04
CA LYS A 164 13.02 15.51 8.39
C LYS A 164 11.71 15.13 9.05
N ILE A 165 11.70 14.09 9.85
CA ILE A 165 10.55 13.65 10.62
C ILE A 165 10.95 13.42 12.09
N LYS A 166 9.96 13.45 12.98
CA LYS A 166 10.12 13.03 14.36
C LYS A 166 9.97 11.50 14.48
N PRO A 167 10.60 10.86 15.47
CA PRO A 167 10.32 9.46 15.78
C PRO A 167 8.83 9.23 16.01
N MET A 168 8.27 8.21 15.36
CA MET A 168 6.87 7.80 15.47
C MET A 168 6.72 6.32 15.16
N LEU A 169 5.60 5.74 15.52
CA LEU A 169 5.21 4.42 15.03
C LEU A 169 4.39 4.57 13.75
N VAL A 170 4.51 3.59 12.83
CA VAL A 170 3.60 3.48 11.69
C VAL A 170 2.85 2.16 11.78
N VAL A 171 1.53 2.22 11.88
CA VAL A 171 0.64 1.06 11.95
C VAL A 171 -0.04 0.90 10.61
N ILE A 172 0.11 -0.27 10.01
CA ILE A 172 -0.36 -0.60 8.66
C ILE A 172 -1.29 -1.81 8.76
N PRO A 173 -2.60 -1.60 8.99
CA PRO A 173 -3.57 -2.69 8.98
C PRO A 173 -3.92 -3.10 7.56
N ASP A 174 -4.50 -4.28 7.40
CA ASP A 174 -5.23 -4.64 6.20
C ASP A 174 -6.62 -4.01 6.28
N THR A 175 -6.89 -3.01 5.47
CA THR A 175 -8.13 -2.23 5.51
C THR A 175 -9.19 -2.69 4.52
N GLU A 176 -8.91 -3.74 3.74
CA GLU A 176 -9.94 -4.43 2.99
C GLU A 176 -10.55 -5.52 3.88
N THR A 177 -11.73 -5.22 4.40
CA THR A 177 -12.40 -6.04 5.42
C THR A 177 -13.27 -7.13 4.82
N ASP A 178 -13.30 -7.24 3.47
CA ASP A 178 -14.23 -8.05 2.69
C ASP A 178 -15.69 -7.71 2.98
N ALA A 179 -15.94 -6.64 3.74
CA ALA A 179 -17.24 -6.25 4.28
C ALA A 179 -18.05 -7.46 4.78
N LYS A 180 -17.38 -8.45 5.40
CA LYS A 180 -17.95 -9.71 5.84
C LYS A 180 -19.24 -9.48 6.62
N GLY A 181 -20.32 -10.09 6.16
CA GLY A 181 -21.65 -9.95 6.74
C GLY A 181 -22.34 -8.61 6.47
N ILE A 182 -21.78 -7.76 5.59
CA ILE A 182 -22.33 -6.45 5.24
C ILE A 182 -22.61 -6.35 3.73
N ILE A 183 -21.91 -7.12 2.88
CA ILE A 183 -22.17 -7.14 1.44
C ILE A 183 -23.49 -7.90 1.22
N PRO A 184 -24.48 -7.29 0.54
CA PRO A 184 -25.69 -8.00 0.12
C PRO A 184 -25.32 -9.21 -0.75
N GLU A 185 -26.09 -10.32 -0.61
CA GLU A 185 -25.88 -11.54 -1.43
C GLU A 185 -26.05 -11.29 -2.93
N ASP A 186 -26.83 -10.28 -3.29
CA ASP A 186 -27.10 -9.82 -4.66
C ASP A 186 -26.15 -8.72 -5.15
N PHE A 187 -25.00 -8.54 -4.48
CA PHE A 187 -24.02 -7.50 -4.81
C PHE A 187 -23.54 -7.60 -6.26
N VAL A 188 -23.74 -6.52 -7.01
CA VAL A 188 -23.30 -6.39 -8.40
C VAL A 188 -21.96 -5.64 -8.44
N PRO A 189 -20.89 -6.21 -9.06
CA PRO A 189 -19.56 -5.58 -9.10
C PRO A 189 -19.53 -4.16 -9.66
N GLN A 190 -20.47 -3.80 -10.55
CA GLN A 190 -20.61 -2.46 -11.11
C GLN A 190 -21.04 -1.41 -10.07
N GLU A 191 -21.68 -1.83 -8.99
CA GLU A 191 -22.07 -0.96 -7.88
C GLU A 191 -21.02 -0.84 -6.79
N ARG A 192 -19.86 -1.48 -6.98
CA ARG A 192 -18.77 -1.56 -5.99
C ARG A 192 -18.46 -0.21 -5.34
N ARG A 193 -18.35 0.86 -6.11
CA ARG A 193 -18.04 2.19 -5.56
C ARG A 193 -19.16 2.74 -4.69
N LYS A 194 -20.41 2.48 -5.05
CA LYS A 194 -21.57 3.02 -4.35
C LYS A 194 -21.92 2.24 -3.08
N VAL A 195 -21.71 0.94 -3.10
CA VAL A 195 -22.14 0.05 -2.01
C VAL A 195 -20.94 -0.44 -1.19
N PHE A 196 -19.95 -1.04 -1.84
CA PHE A 196 -18.82 -1.66 -1.15
C PHE A 196 -17.93 -0.66 -0.41
N TYR A 197 -17.56 0.47 -1.04
CA TYR A 197 -16.63 1.40 -0.41
C TYR A 197 -17.17 2.01 0.88
N PRO A 198 -18.41 2.51 0.95
CA PRO A 198 -18.97 2.98 2.22
C PRO A 198 -19.05 1.90 3.29
N LEU A 199 -19.46 0.68 2.93
CA LEU A 199 -19.55 -0.43 3.88
C LEU A 199 -18.17 -0.86 4.39
N ASN A 200 -17.19 -0.96 3.49
CA ASN A 200 -15.83 -1.29 3.87
C ASN A 200 -15.20 -0.18 4.74
N ALA A 201 -15.47 1.10 4.44
CA ALA A 201 -15.02 2.21 5.27
C ALA A 201 -15.61 2.15 6.68
N LYS A 202 -16.91 1.88 6.79
CA LYS A 202 -17.58 1.72 8.10
C LYS A 202 -17.04 0.52 8.88
N ALA A 203 -16.72 -0.57 8.20
CA ALA A 203 -16.15 -1.76 8.84
C ALA A 203 -14.72 -1.50 9.34
N ALA A 204 -13.87 -0.87 8.50
CA ALA A 204 -12.51 -0.48 8.85
C ALA A 204 -12.48 0.57 9.98
N ASP A 205 -13.42 1.52 9.98
CA ASP A 205 -13.59 2.49 11.06
C ASP A 205 -13.87 1.83 12.42
N ARG A 206 -14.83 0.90 12.45
CA ARG A 206 -15.13 0.16 13.68
C ARG A 206 -13.95 -0.67 14.17
N GLU A 207 -13.23 -1.31 13.27
CA GLU A 207 -12.03 -2.08 13.60
C GLU A 207 -10.92 -1.18 14.14
N LEU A 208 -10.68 -0.03 13.49
CA LEU A 208 -9.69 0.94 13.95
C LEU A 208 -9.95 1.39 15.39
N MET A 209 -11.16 1.82 15.66
CA MET A 209 -11.52 2.41 16.96
C MET A 209 -11.64 1.39 18.07
N ASN A 210 -12.20 0.21 17.78
CA ASN A 210 -12.54 -0.77 18.82
C ASN A 210 -11.45 -1.82 19.04
N ASP A 211 -10.61 -2.10 18.05
CA ASP A 211 -9.63 -3.17 18.14
C ASP A 211 -8.20 -2.64 17.96
N ILE A 212 -7.89 -1.90 16.88
CA ILE A 212 -6.51 -1.54 16.52
C ILE A 212 -5.92 -0.51 17.48
N ILE A 213 -6.59 0.64 17.67
CA ILE A 213 -6.09 1.71 18.56
C ILE A 213 -5.92 1.21 20.00
N PRO A 214 -6.89 0.49 20.60
CA PRO A 214 -6.72 -0.09 21.92
C PRO A 214 -5.55 -1.08 22.02
N LEU A 215 -5.39 -1.96 21.02
CA LEU A 215 -4.31 -2.93 20.98
C LEU A 215 -2.94 -2.25 20.89
N ILE A 216 -2.78 -1.28 19.99
CA ILE A 216 -1.55 -0.51 19.84
C ILE A 216 -1.23 0.27 21.13
N SER A 217 -2.22 0.92 21.72
CA SER A 217 -2.06 1.68 22.97
C SER A 217 -1.74 0.82 24.20
N LYS A 218 -2.07 -0.48 24.15
CA LYS A 218 -1.71 -1.45 25.20
C LYS A 218 -0.33 -2.06 24.98
N ARG A 219 0.07 -2.28 23.71
CA ARG A 219 1.26 -3.03 23.36
C ARG A 219 2.50 -2.17 23.21
N PHE A 220 2.31 -0.89 22.86
CA PHE A 220 3.39 0.05 22.59
C PHE A 220 3.27 1.31 23.47
N ASN A 221 4.42 1.92 23.78
CA ASN A 221 4.46 3.20 24.48
C ASN A 221 4.18 4.34 23.50
N VAL A 222 2.91 4.70 23.37
CA VAL A 222 2.42 5.68 22.39
C VAL A 222 1.55 6.77 23.04
N ARG A 223 1.54 7.93 22.41
CA ARG A 223 0.63 9.03 22.78
C ARG A 223 -0.82 8.62 22.56
N LYS A 224 -1.69 9.05 23.49
CA LYS A 224 -3.12 8.70 23.48
C LYS A 224 -4.03 9.88 23.14
N ASP A 225 -3.47 11.07 23.04
CA ASP A 225 -4.16 12.29 22.65
C ASP A 225 -4.28 12.42 21.12
N ALA A 226 -5.16 13.28 20.65
CA ALA A 226 -5.38 13.52 19.22
C ALA A 226 -4.11 13.99 18.50
N ASP A 227 -3.37 14.93 19.12
CA ASP A 227 -2.13 15.47 18.53
C ASP A 227 -1.04 14.42 18.33
N GLY A 228 -1.12 13.31 19.08
CA GLY A 228 -0.24 12.16 18.95
C GLY A 228 -0.70 11.14 17.90
N ARG A 229 -1.84 11.35 17.23
CA ARG A 229 -2.36 10.41 16.23
C ARG A 229 -2.58 11.05 14.87
N ALA A 230 -2.04 10.39 13.85
CA ALA A 230 -2.27 10.72 12.46
C ALA A 230 -2.97 9.54 11.76
N LEU A 231 -3.88 9.84 10.85
CA LEU A 231 -4.52 8.85 9.99
C LEU A 231 -4.32 9.27 8.54
N ALA A 232 -3.77 8.39 7.74
CA ALA A 232 -3.50 8.63 6.33
C ALA A 232 -3.85 7.40 5.49
N GLY A 233 -4.03 7.59 4.18
CA GLY A 233 -4.25 6.46 3.29
C GLY A 233 -4.17 6.80 1.82
N LEU A 234 -4.03 5.75 1.01
CA LEU A 234 -3.91 5.82 -0.44
C LEU A 234 -5.22 5.39 -1.10
N SER A 235 -5.69 6.16 -2.10
CA SER A 235 -6.85 5.79 -2.94
C SER A 235 -8.09 5.43 -2.09
N GLN A 236 -8.57 4.18 -2.11
CA GLN A 236 -9.64 3.72 -1.21
C GLN A 236 -9.27 3.92 0.26
N GLY A 237 -8.04 3.63 0.66
CA GLY A 237 -7.56 3.88 2.01
C GLY A 237 -7.57 5.36 2.38
N GLY A 238 -7.33 6.25 1.40
CA GLY A 238 -7.48 7.70 1.57
C GLY A 238 -8.92 8.11 1.86
N TYR A 239 -9.88 7.51 1.16
CA TYR A 239 -11.31 7.69 1.44
C TYR A 239 -11.67 7.18 2.86
N GLN A 240 -11.23 5.97 3.22
CA GLN A 240 -11.46 5.40 4.55
C GLN A 240 -10.85 6.26 5.66
N ALA A 241 -9.63 6.77 5.45
CA ALA A 241 -8.96 7.66 6.39
C ALA A 241 -9.73 8.97 6.61
N LEU A 242 -10.27 9.55 5.54
CA LEU A 242 -11.11 10.75 5.65
C LEU A 242 -12.42 10.45 6.40
N VAL A 243 -13.10 9.35 6.06
CA VAL A 243 -14.35 8.96 6.74
C VAL A 243 -14.11 8.75 8.23
N SER A 244 -13.13 7.93 8.60
CA SER A 244 -12.82 7.68 10.02
C SER A 244 -12.34 8.94 10.74
N GLY A 245 -11.45 9.71 10.11
CA GLY A 245 -10.93 10.92 10.73
C GLY A 245 -11.97 12.00 10.95
N MET A 246 -12.89 12.18 10.02
CA MET A 246 -13.98 13.17 10.15
C MET A 246 -15.05 12.71 11.17
N ASN A 247 -15.25 11.41 11.32
CA ASN A 247 -16.16 10.88 12.33
C ASN A 247 -15.57 10.93 13.76
N HIS A 248 -14.24 11.06 13.89
CA HIS A 248 -13.53 10.98 15.17
C HIS A 248 -12.49 12.10 15.32
N LEU A 249 -12.90 13.36 15.11
CA LEU A 249 -12.02 14.52 15.20
C LEU A 249 -11.32 14.68 16.56
N GLU A 250 -11.94 14.18 17.62
CA GLU A 250 -11.38 14.15 18.96
C GLU A 250 -10.24 13.12 19.12
N SER A 251 -10.11 12.19 18.17
CA SER A 251 -9.15 11.09 18.23
C SER A 251 -7.92 11.31 17.35
N PHE A 252 -8.02 12.16 16.31
CA PHE A 252 -6.97 12.39 15.31
C PHE A 252 -6.69 13.87 15.13
N GLY A 253 -5.47 14.30 15.43
CA GLY A 253 -5.01 15.67 15.17
C GLY A 253 -4.55 15.88 13.72
N TRP A 254 -4.28 14.82 12.98
CA TRP A 254 -3.70 14.89 11.63
C TRP A 254 -4.36 13.91 10.68
N LEU A 255 -4.83 14.43 9.55
CA LEU A 255 -5.45 13.63 8.49
C LEU A 255 -4.75 13.90 7.17
N ALA A 256 -4.45 12.84 6.41
CA ALA A 256 -3.89 12.95 5.07
C ALA A 256 -4.51 11.93 4.11
N THR A 257 -4.64 12.32 2.85
CA THR A 257 -5.10 11.44 1.78
C THR A 257 -4.21 11.56 0.56
N PHE A 258 -3.81 10.42 0.01
CA PHE A 258 -3.04 10.31 -1.23
C PHE A 258 -3.97 9.77 -2.31
N SER A 259 -4.34 10.61 -3.28
CA SER A 259 -5.27 10.23 -4.36
C SER A 259 -6.58 9.59 -3.85
N GLY A 260 -7.06 10.04 -2.69
CA GLY A 260 -8.31 9.56 -2.11
C GLY A 260 -9.48 9.95 -3.01
N VAL A 261 -10.38 8.99 -3.23
CA VAL A 261 -11.62 9.24 -3.98
C VAL A 261 -12.62 9.83 -3.01
N THR A 262 -12.94 11.10 -3.17
CA THR A 262 -14.14 11.69 -2.54
C THR A 262 -15.33 11.31 -3.41
N THR A 263 -16.17 10.40 -2.94
CA THR A 263 -17.53 10.32 -3.49
C THR A 263 -18.25 11.58 -3.04
N THR A 264 -18.86 12.32 -3.97
CA THR A 264 -19.54 13.61 -3.72
C THR A 264 -20.80 13.50 -2.83
N THR A 265 -21.01 12.36 -2.22
CA THR A 265 -22.07 12.14 -1.24
C THR A 265 -21.40 11.64 0.04
N VAL A 266 -21.10 12.57 0.95
CA VAL A 266 -21.00 12.22 2.37
C VAL A 266 -22.42 11.82 2.75
N PRO A 267 -22.70 10.60 3.19
CA PRO A 267 -24.00 10.28 3.74
C PRO A 267 -24.23 11.15 4.98
N ASP A 268 -25.40 11.74 5.09
CA ASP A 268 -25.89 12.44 6.28
C ASP A 268 -25.84 11.55 7.52
#